data_24adbf95c5daefd824083516e304dee2
#
_entry.id   24adbf95c5daefd824083516e304dee2
#
_cell.length_a   1.000
_cell.length_b   1.000
_cell.length_c   1.000
_cell.angle_alpha   90.00
_cell.angle_beta   90.00
_cell.angle_gamma   90.00
#
_symmetry.space_group_name_H-M   'P 1'
#
loop_
_entity.id
_entity.type
_entity.pdbx_description
1 polymer ?
#
loop_
_entity_poly.entity_id
_entity_poly.type
_entity_poly.pdbx_seq_one_letter_code
_entity_poly.pdbx_strand_id
1 'polypeptide(L)'
;MVEQAIKMKRLINAIWIFNWFNSCGFCELVPLVGSRWDMERFGMIITGTPRHADVLFIAGYQTLKSIRRAQVIYEQMPDPKAVIALGACTMSGGMYWDSYNTVKRLTDYIPVNIYIPGCPPRPEAVFEACMKIFHHVGAVPPHGRKFAKAHKG
;
A
#
# COMPACT_ATOMS: atom_id res chain seq x y z
N MET A 1 -5.84 7.65 23.96
CA MET A 1 -6.79 6.78 23.24
C MET A 1 -7.91 7.56 22.54
N VAL A 2 -8.62 8.44 23.22
CA VAL A 2 -9.73 9.23 22.63
C VAL A 2 -9.23 10.17 21.51
N GLU A 3 -8.08 10.78 21.67
CA GLU A 3 -7.48 11.70 20.71
C GLU A 3 -7.00 10.97 19.42
N GLN A 4 -6.50 9.75 19.56
CA GLN A 4 -6.17 8.90 18.41
C GLN A 4 -7.44 8.44 17.67
N ALA A 5 -8.51 8.13 18.39
CA ALA A 5 -9.80 7.78 17.80
C ALA A 5 -10.45 8.95 17.05
N ILE A 6 -10.31 10.19 17.60
CA ILE A 6 -10.80 11.40 16.93
C ILE A 6 -9.97 11.74 15.70
N LYS A 7 -8.65 11.57 15.77
CA LYS A 7 -7.75 11.75 14.62
C LYS A 7 -8.03 10.73 13.53
N MET A 8 -8.31 9.48 13.92
CA MET A 8 -8.73 8.42 13.01
C MET A 8 -10.11 8.66 12.39
N LYS A 9 -11.05 9.21 13.14
CA LYS A 9 -12.39 9.53 12.62
C LYS A 9 -12.36 10.68 11.58
N ARG A 10 -11.38 11.57 11.65
CA ARG A 10 -11.12 12.59 10.62
C ARG A 10 -10.50 12.02 9.35
N LEU A 11 -9.73 10.93 9.44
CA LEU A 11 -9.16 10.21 8.29
C LEU A 11 -10.20 9.47 7.46
N ILE A 12 -11.38 9.17 8.01
CA ILE A 12 -12.43 8.43 7.32
C ILE A 12 -12.96 9.17 6.08
N ASN A 13 -12.86 10.49 6.03
CA ASN A 13 -13.40 11.29 4.93
C ASN A 13 -12.32 11.87 3.99
N ALA A 14 -11.04 11.65 4.28
CA ALA A 14 -9.95 12.15 3.45
C ALA A 14 -8.70 11.29 3.69
N ILE A 15 -8.54 10.23 2.93
CA ILE A 15 -7.33 9.39 2.93
C ILE A 15 -6.46 9.78 1.75
N TRP A 16 -5.23 10.13 2.05
CA TRP A 16 -4.22 10.43 1.06
C TRP A 16 -3.41 9.18 0.76
N ILE A 17 -3.39 8.79 -0.52
CA ILE A 17 -2.79 7.56 -0.99
C ILE A 17 -1.53 7.88 -1.78
N PHE A 18 -0.41 7.29 -1.37
CA PHE A 18 0.81 7.29 -2.18
C PHE A 18 0.92 5.97 -2.94
N ASN A 19 1.04 6.07 -4.24
CA ASN A 19 1.13 4.91 -5.13
C ASN A 19 2.57 4.58 -5.48
N TRP A 20 3.04 3.39 -5.06
CA TRP A 20 4.30 2.82 -5.48
C TRP A 20 4.04 1.57 -6.30
N PHE A 21 3.98 1.73 -7.60
CA PHE A 21 3.61 0.65 -8.50
C PHE A 21 4.49 0.62 -9.76
N ASN A 22 4.52 -0.54 -10.40
CA ASN A 22 5.09 -0.75 -11.71
C ASN A 22 4.25 -1.77 -12.50
N SER A 23 4.45 -1.83 -13.81
CA SER A 23 3.81 -2.81 -14.70
C SER A 23 2.30 -3.00 -14.45
N CYS A 24 1.87 -4.23 -14.20
CA CYS A 24 0.46 -4.61 -14.02
C CYS A 24 -0.23 -3.87 -12.85
N GLY A 25 0.53 -3.41 -11.84
CA GLY A 25 -0.05 -2.64 -10.75
C GLY A 25 -0.62 -1.29 -11.18
N PHE A 26 -0.02 -0.69 -12.20
CA PHE A 26 -0.49 0.56 -12.79
C PHE A 26 -1.84 0.38 -13.49
N CYS A 27 -1.98 -0.69 -14.26
CA CYS A 27 -3.17 -0.92 -15.09
C CYS A 27 -4.47 -0.98 -14.28
N GLU A 28 -4.42 -1.44 -13.04
CA GLU A 28 -5.62 -1.61 -12.21
C GLU A 28 -5.86 -0.44 -11.23
N LEU A 29 -4.81 0.29 -10.87
CA LEU A 29 -4.95 1.46 -10.01
C LEU A 29 -5.42 2.71 -10.76
N VAL A 30 -5.00 2.89 -12.01
CA VAL A 30 -5.41 4.03 -12.83
C VAL A 30 -6.92 4.07 -13.09
N PRO A 31 -7.59 2.97 -13.45
CA PRO A 31 -9.05 2.97 -13.62
C PRO A 31 -9.83 3.38 -12.37
N LEU A 32 -9.28 3.17 -11.16
CA LEU A 32 -9.92 3.57 -9.91
C LEU A 32 -10.08 5.08 -9.77
N VAL A 33 -9.19 5.84 -10.40
CA VAL A 33 -9.26 7.31 -10.44
C VAL A 33 -10.17 7.80 -11.58
N GLY A 34 -10.40 6.93 -12.56
CA GLY A 34 -11.26 7.24 -13.70
C GLY A 34 -12.74 7.38 -13.33
N SER A 35 -13.50 7.97 -14.22
CA SER A 35 -14.93 8.32 -14.03
C SER A 35 -15.83 7.14 -13.67
N ARG A 36 -15.45 5.92 -14.04
CA ARG A 36 -16.25 4.72 -13.74
C ARG A 36 -16.27 4.38 -12.24
N TRP A 37 -15.13 4.49 -11.57
CA TRP A 37 -14.97 4.12 -10.16
C TRP A 37 -14.91 5.34 -9.26
N ASP A 38 -14.28 6.40 -9.73
CA ASP A 38 -14.18 7.69 -9.07
C ASP A 38 -13.89 7.58 -7.57
N MET A 39 -12.75 7.00 -7.26
CA MET A 39 -12.31 6.74 -5.88
C MET A 39 -12.20 8.05 -5.08
N GLU A 40 -11.91 9.16 -5.74
CA GLU A 40 -11.80 10.48 -5.13
C GLU A 40 -13.14 10.98 -4.54
N ARG A 41 -14.26 10.59 -5.13
CA ARG A 41 -15.60 10.88 -4.60
C ARG A 41 -15.82 10.33 -3.19
N PHE A 42 -15.12 9.26 -2.84
CA PHE A 42 -15.19 8.63 -1.52
C PHE A 42 -14.14 9.19 -0.56
N GLY A 43 -13.44 10.25 -0.92
CA GLY A 43 -12.43 10.89 -0.10
C GLY A 43 -11.04 10.24 -0.16
N MET A 44 -10.77 9.41 -1.16
CA MET A 44 -9.47 8.78 -1.39
C MET A 44 -8.70 9.56 -2.46
N ILE A 45 -7.73 10.34 -2.08
CA ILE A 45 -6.99 11.24 -2.96
C ILE A 45 -5.58 10.70 -3.19
N ILE A 46 -5.15 10.65 -4.45
CA ILE A 46 -3.79 10.27 -4.79
C ILE A 46 -2.86 11.46 -4.61
N THR A 47 -1.78 11.27 -3.85
CA THR A 47 -0.75 12.28 -3.62
C THR A 47 0.57 11.89 -4.27
N GLY A 48 1.29 12.90 -4.77
CA GLY A 48 2.65 12.73 -5.32
C GLY A 48 3.76 12.76 -4.26
N THR A 49 3.44 13.00 -2.98
CA THR A 49 4.43 13.07 -1.92
C THR A 49 4.13 12.11 -0.77
N PRO A 50 5.10 11.31 -0.32
CA PRO A 50 4.90 10.38 0.78
C PRO A 50 4.63 11.09 2.12
N ARG A 51 5.08 12.31 2.28
CA ARG A 51 4.93 13.07 3.54
C ARG A 51 3.50 13.49 3.84
N HIS A 52 2.62 13.46 2.84
CA HIS A 52 1.20 13.77 3.00
C HIS A 52 0.32 12.52 2.95
N ALA A 53 0.92 11.34 2.72
CA ALA A 53 0.18 10.12 2.53
C ALA A 53 -0.06 9.37 3.84
N ASP A 54 -1.27 8.85 3.98
CA ASP A 54 -1.70 7.99 5.09
C ASP A 54 -1.59 6.52 4.71
N VAL A 55 -1.75 6.21 3.42
CA VAL A 55 -1.74 4.86 2.88
C VAL A 55 -0.73 4.74 1.75
N LEU A 56 0.10 3.70 1.83
CA LEU A 56 1.03 3.32 0.78
C LEU A 56 0.48 2.12 0.01
N PHE A 57 0.16 2.31 -1.26
CA PHE A 57 -0.12 1.23 -2.18
C PHE A 57 1.17 0.74 -2.83
N ILE A 58 1.46 -0.54 -2.68
CA ILE A 58 2.56 -1.21 -3.37
C ILE A 58 1.98 -2.25 -4.30
N ALA A 59 2.20 -2.08 -5.60
CA ALA A 59 1.65 -2.95 -6.63
C ALA A 59 2.69 -3.34 -7.69
N GLY A 60 2.50 -4.52 -8.27
CA GLY A 60 3.42 -5.09 -9.24
C GLY A 60 4.67 -5.72 -8.60
N TYR A 61 5.58 -6.21 -9.44
CA TYR A 61 6.82 -6.83 -8.95
C TYR A 61 7.78 -5.76 -8.39
N GLN A 62 8.46 -6.10 -7.32
CA GLN A 62 9.48 -5.24 -6.74
C GLN A 62 10.85 -5.85 -6.93
N THR A 63 11.79 -5.06 -7.45
CA THR A 63 13.20 -5.45 -7.55
C THR A 63 13.93 -5.10 -6.26
N LEU A 64 15.09 -5.72 -6.02
CA LEU A 64 15.95 -5.39 -4.87
C LEU A 64 16.35 -3.90 -4.84
N LYS A 65 16.44 -3.27 -6.01
CA LYS A 65 16.71 -1.83 -6.12
C LYS A 65 15.48 -0.99 -5.78
N SER A 66 14.29 -1.39 -6.26
CA SER A 66 13.07 -0.61 -6.03
C SER A 66 12.57 -0.73 -4.59
N ILE A 67 12.74 -1.89 -3.95
CA ILE A 67 12.29 -2.06 -2.57
C ILE A 67 13.04 -1.18 -1.57
N ARG A 68 14.33 -0.92 -1.81
CA ARG A 68 15.11 0.03 -0.99
C ARG A 68 14.52 1.44 -1.05
N ARG A 69 14.04 1.85 -2.22
CA ARG A 69 13.34 3.14 -2.38
C ARG A 69 11.96 3.13 -1.71
N ALA A 70 11.23 2.03 -1.81
CA ALA A 70 9.95 1.89 -1.12
C ALA A 70 10.10 1.94 0.41
N GLN A 71 11.18 1.41 0.97
CA GLN A 71 11.50 1.55 2.39
C GLN A 71 11.72 3.00 2.82
N VAL A 72 12.49 3.76 2.02
CA VAL A 72 12.70 5.20 2.27
C VAL A 72 11.38 5.97 2.20
N ILE A 73 10.54 5.65 1.23
CA ILE A 73 9.20 6.24 1.10
C ILE A 73 8.36 5.93 2.35
N TYR A 74 8.36 4.69 2.79
CA TYR A 74 7.63 4.27 3.99
C TYR A 74 8.12 5.01 5.26
N GLU A 75 9.42 5.24 5.40
CA GLU A 75 9.99 5.99 6.51
C GLU A 75 9.59 7.47 6.48
N GLN A 76 9.44 8.05 5.29
CA GLN A 76 9.02 9.45 5.13
C GLN A 76 7.53 9.70 5.40
N MET A 77 6.73 8.65 5.42
CA MET A 77 5.30 8.78 5.73
C MET A 77 5.06 9.06 7.21
N PRO A 78 4.15 9.98 7.53
CA PRO A 78 3.75 10.25 8.92
C PRO A 78 2.98 9.07 9.53
N ASP A 79 2.99 8.96 10.84
CA ASP A 79 2.13 8.02 11.57
C ASP A 79 0.79 8.70 11.93
N PRO A 80 -0.34 7.98 11.90
CA PRO A 80 -0.53 6.57 11.55
C PRO A 80 -0.50 6.30 10.04
N LYS A 81 0.18 5.25 9.63
CA LYS A 81 0.31 4.85 8.22
C LYS A 81 -0.09 3.40 8.00
N ALA A 82 -0.64 3.11 6.85
CA ALA A 82 -1.00 1.75 6.44
C ALA A 82 -0.34 1.39 5.11
N VAL A 83 -0.03 0.11 4.92
CA VAL A 83 0.53 -0.42 3.68
C VAL A 83 -0.41 -1.46 3.10
N ILE A 84 -0.77 -1.28 1.85
CA ILE A 84 -1.60 -2.19 1.08
C ILE A 84 -0.77 -2.77 -0.05
N ALA A 85 -0.65 -4.08 -0.08
CA ALA A 85 0.05 -4.81 -1.11
C ALA A 85 -0.93 -5.41 -2.11
N LEU A 86 -0.78 -5.05 -3.39
CA LEU A 86 -1.64 -5.49 -4.47
C LEU A 86 -0.95 -6.52 -5.35
N GLY A 87 -1.65 -7.62 -5.55
CA GLY A 87 -1.30 -8.64 -6.51
C GLY A 87 -0.34 -9.72 -6.01
N ALA A 88 -0.31 -10.82 -6.75
CA ALA A 88 0.48 -12.01 -6.42
C ALA A 88 2.00 -11.72 -6.35
N CYS A 89 2.48 -10.74 -7.11
CA CYS A 89 3.90 -10.36 -7.11
C CYS A 89 4.38 -9.83 -5.76
N THR A 90 3.52 -9.14 -5.01
CA THR A 90 3.85 -8.62 -3.68
C THR A 90 3.75 -9.67 -2.57
N MET A 91 2.97 -10.72 -2.81
CA MET A 91 2.71 -11.80 -1.85
C MET A 91 3.75 -12.91 -1.90
N SER A 92 4.07 -13.38 -3.11
CA SER A 92 4.91 -14.57 -3.32
C SER A 92 5.91 -14.45 -4.49
N GLY A 93 6.07 -13.23 -5.03
CA GLY A 93 6.86 -13.03 -6.25
C GLY A 93 6.07 -13.24 -7.54
N GLY A 94 4.88 -13.85 -7.47
CA GLY A 94 4.02 -14.08 -8.63
C GLY A 94 4.70 -14.80 -9.78
N MET A 95 4.56 -14.29 -11.01
CA MET A 95 5.23 -14.84 -12.18
C MET A 95 6.76 -14.65 -12.19
N TYR A 96 7.30 -13.83 -11.30
CA TYR A 96 8.75 -13.56 -11.15
C TYR A 96 9.36 -14.26 -9.94
N TRP A 97 8.72 -15.31 -9.42
CA TRP A 97 9.14 -16.02 -8.22
C TRP A 97 10.55 -16.59 -8.31
N ASP A 98 11.01 -16.95 -9.50
CA ASP A 98 12.32 -17.54 -9.77
C ASP A 98 13.39 -16.51 -10.19
N SER A 99 13.03 -15.23 -10.23
CA SER A 99 13.98 -14.17 -10.60
C SER A 99 14.98 -13.89 -9.47
N TYR A 100 16.25 -13.77 -9.81
CA TYR A 100 17.33 -13.43 -8.86
C TYR A 100 17.25 -12.01 -8.32
N ASN A 101 16.61 -11.10 -9.05
CA ASN A 101 16.56 -9.67 -8.71
C ASN A 101 15.19 -9.22 -8.21
N THR A 102 14.27 -10.12 -8.00
CA THR A 102 12.90 -9.80 -7.58
C THR A 102 12.65 -10.19 -6.13
N VAL A 103 12.01 -9.31 -5.41
CA VAL A 103 11.57 -9.55 -4.04
C VAL A 103 10.40 -10.53 -4.05
N LYS A 104 10.55 -11.65 -3.33
CA LYS A 104 9.54 -12.70 -3.29
C LYS A 104 8.41 -12.38 -2.32
N ARG A 105 8.71 -11.76 -1.18
CA ARG A 105 7.74 -11.40 -0.15
C ARG A 105 7.97 -9.97 0.28
N LEU A 106 6.96 -9.14 0.12
CA LEU A 106 7.04 -7.75 0.53
C LEU A 106 7.17 -7.59 2.05
N THR A 107 6.56 -8.50 2.82
CA THR A 107 6.61 -8.48 4.30
C THR A 107 8.01 -8.60 4.89
N ASP A 108 8.97 -9.14 4.15
CA ASP A 108 10.35 -9.26 4.63
C ASP A 108 11.06 -7.89 4.69
N TYR A 109 10.52 -6.91 3.98
CA TYR A 109 11.12 -5.58 3.82
C TYR A 109 10.27 -4.44 4.40
N ILE A 110 8.94 -4.52 4.25
CA ILE A 110 8.01 -3.48 4.69
C ILE A 110 6.83 -4.17 5.38
N PRO A 111 6.35 -3.66 6.54
CA PRO A 111 5.18 -4.22 7.19
C PRO A 111 3.94 -3.98 6.31
N VAL A 112 3.24 -5.03 5.96
CA VAL A 112 2.03 -4.98 5.15
C VAL A 112 0.82 -5.21 6.04
N ASN A 113 -0.17 -4.32 5.93
CA ASN A 113 -1.41 -4.41 6.68
C ASN A 113 -2.46 -5.26 5.96
N ILE A 114 -2.57 -5.05 4.65
CA ILE A 114 -3.59 -5.72 3.84
C ILE A 114 -2.97 -6.21 2.54
N TYR A 115 -3.37 -7.42 2.16
CA TYR A 115 -3.06 -8.02 0.87
C TYR A 115 -4.32 -8.13 0.03
N ILE A 116 -4.22 -7.72 -1.23
CA ILE A 116 -5.28 -7.87 -2.21
C ILE A 116 -4.79 -8.87 -3.27
N PRO A 117 -5.31 -10.10 -3.25
CA PRO A 117 -4.88 -11.13 -4.20
C PRO A 117 -5.39 -10.85 -5.61
N GLY A 118 -4.62 -11.26 -6.60
CA GLY A 118 -4.92 -11.13 -8.03
C GLY A 118 -3.65 -11.01 -8.87
N CYS A 119 -3.79 -11.12 -10.18
CA CYS A 119 -2.65 -10.96 -11.09
C CYS A 119 -3.10 -10.36 -12.43
N PRO A 120 -3.37 -9.04 -12.44
CA PRO A 120 -3.64 -8.14 -11.34
C PRO A 120 -5.03 -8.33 -10.70
N PRO A 121 -5.27 -7.79 -9.49
CA PRO A 121 -6.60 -7.80 -8.90
C PRO A 121 -7.53 -6.84 -9.66
N ARG A 122 -8.81 -7.18 -9.76
CA ARG A 122 -9.78 -6.31 -10.41
C ARG A 122 -9.96 -4.99 -9.63
N PRO A 123 -10.26 -3.86 -10.30
CA PRO A 123 -10.49 -2.58 -9.65
C PRO A 123 -11.55 -2.64 -8.55
N GLU A 124 -12.62 -3.44 -8.76
CA GLU A 124 -13.67 -3.66 -7.76
C GLU A 124 -13.13 -4.23 -6.45
N ALA A 125 -12.23 -5.21 -6.54
CA ALA A 125 -11.64 -5.83 -5.37
C ALA A 125 -10.74 -4.84 -4.59
N VAL A 126 -10.02 -3.98 -5.30
CA VAL A 126 -9.21 -2.94 -4.68
C VAL A 126 -10.10 -1.91 -3.99
N PHE A 127 -11.17 -1.48 -4.66
CA PHE A 127 -12.14 -0.56 -4.11
C PHE A 127 -12.81 -1.11 -2.84
N GLU A 128 -13.27 -2.37 -2.87
CA GLU A 128 -13.87 -3.03 -1.72
C GLU A 128 -12.89 -3.15 -0.55
N ALA A 129 -11.63 -3.48 -0.82
CA ALA A 129 -10.60 -3.53 0.21
C ALA A 129 -10.35 -2.16 0.85
N CYS A 130 -10.31 -1.10 0.05
CA CYS A 130 -10.22 0.27 0.55
C CYS A 130 -11.42 0.62 1.45
N MET A 131 -12.62 0.31 1.02
CA MET A 131 -13.84 0.55 1.82
C MET A 131 -13.83 -0.24 3.13
N LYS A 132 -13.33 -1.46 3.14
CA LYS A 132 -13.14 -2.23 4.37
C LYS A 132 -12.16 -1.57 5.34
N ILE A 133 -11.11 -0.93 4.83
CA ILE A 133 -10.18 -0.17 5.67
C ILE A 133 -10.90 0.98 6.34
N PHE A 134 -11.74 1.72 5.63
CA PHE A 134 -12.54 2.80 6.19
C PHE A 134 -13.39 2.33 7.38
N HIS A 135 -13.97 1.14 7.28
CA HIS A 135 -14.77 0.57 8.36
C HIS A 135 -13.91 0.02 9.52
N HIS A 136 -12.65 -0.32 9.29
CA HIS A 136 -11.79 -0.99 10.26
C HIS A 136 -10.58 -0.15 10.72
N VAL A 137 -10.46 1.11 10.31
CA VAL A 137 -9.35 2.00 10.69
C VAL A 137 -9.17 2.15 12.21
N GLY A 138 -10.19 1.84 13.00
CA GLY A 138 -10.07 1.71 14.46
C GLY A 138 -9.27 0.50 14.95
N ALA A 139 -8.95 -0.47 14.11
CA ALA A 139 -8.36 -1.75 14.49
C ALA A 139 -6.91 -1.98 14.02
N VAL A 140 -6.28 -1.01 13.34
CA VAL A 140 -4.88 -1.16 12.90
C VAL A 140 -3.93 -0.86 14.07
N PRO A 141 -3.20 -1.86 14.59
CA PRO A 141 -2.24 -1.62 15.67
C PRO A 141 -1.07 -0.78 15.15
N PRO A 142 -0.51 0.13 15.97
CA PRO A 142 0.69 0.88 15.60
C PRO A 142 1.84 -0.11 15.37
N HIS A 143 2.45 -0.06 14.18
CA HIS A 143 3.53 -0.95 13.83
C HIS A 143 4.83 -0.55 14.56
N GLY A 144 5.15 -1.31 15.61
CA GLY A 144 6.42 -1.22 16.35
C GLY A 144 7.47 -2.26 15.93
N ARG A 145 7.43 -2.83 14.73
CA ARG A 145 8.48 -3.77 14.30
C ARG A 145 9.66 -3.01 13.71
N LYS A 146 10.79 -3.06 14.41
CA LYS A 146 12.08 -2.65 13.85
C LYS A 146 12.37 -3.55 12.65
N PHE A 147 12.56 -2.96 11.48
CA PHE A 147 12.98 -3.69 10.28
C PHE A 147 14.27 -4.45 10.55
N ALA A 148 14.30 -5.73 10.18
CA ALA A 148 15.55 -6.44 10.08
C ALA A 148 16.45 -5.65 9.12
N LYS A 149 17.64 -5.26 9.59
CA LYS A 149 18.62 -4.53 8.77
C LYS A 149 18.83 -5.33 7.49
N ALA A 150 18.44 -4.76 6.35
CA ALA A 150 18.68 -5.33 5.05
C ALA A 150 20.16 -5.71 4.95
N HIS A 151 20.41 -6.93 4.54
CA HIS A 151 21.75 -7.48 4.32
C HIS A 151 22.68 -6.43 3.73
N LYS A 152 23.72 -6.07 4.50
CA LYS A 152 24.92 -5.45 3.96
C LYS A 152 25.62 -6.54 3.14
N GLY A 153 25.50 -6.48 1.87
CA GLY A 153 26.28 -7.17 0.88
C GLY A 153 26.66 -6.15 -0.18
#